data_b6999e1f28bb1576657875840c09d3bf
#
_entry.id   b6999e1f28bb1576657875840c09d3bf
#
_cell.length_a   1.000
_cell.length_b   1.000
_cell.length_c   1.000
_cell.angle_alpha   90.00
_cell.angle_beta   90.00
_cell.angle_gamma   90.00
#
_symmetry.space_group_name_H-M   'P 1'
#
loop_
_entity.id
_entity.type
_entity.pdbx_description
1 polymer ?
#
loop_
_entity_poly.entity_id
_entity_poly.type
_entity_poly.pdbx_seq_one_letter_code
_entity_poly.pdbx_strand_id
1 'polypeptide(L)'
;RAYHGLVARHNRDEGPLWLLEPQTYMNLSGKSVAALARFFKIAPAEILVVHDEIDLPPGQARLKQGGGAAGHNGLKDILAQLGSPDFWRLRIGVGHPGVKSEVVDWVLQKPMAEHREAILQCIGKSLDALPLLLEGSMERAMMKIHTKPAKPAATEK
;
A
#
# COMPACT_ATOMS: atom_id res chain seq x y z
N ARG A 1 -13.42 -11.17 13.13
CA ARG A 1 -13.74 -10.44 11.90
C ARG A 1 -14.71 -9.31 12.22
N ALA A 2 -14.34 -8.07 11.95
CA ALA A 2 -15.16 -6.89 12.18
C ALA A 2 -14.91 -5.88 11.06
N TYR A 3 -15.86 -4.95 10.88
CA TYR A 3 -15.73 -3.88 9.87
C TYR A 3 -15.49 -4.45 8.47
N HIS A 4 -16.12 -5.58 8.15
CA HIS A 4 -16.00 -6.27 6.86
C HIS A 4 -14.57 -6.70 6.54
N GLY A 5 -13.75 -6.95 7.57
CA GLY A 5 -12.36 -7.33 7.38
C GLY A 5 -11.77 -8.04 8.59
N LEU A 6 -10.51 -8.39 8.46
CA LEU A 6 -9.70 -8.89 9.57
C LEU A 6 -9.02 -7.71 10.23
N VAL A 7 -9.17 -7.57 11.54
CA VAL A 7 -8.70 -6.41 12.28
C VAL A 7 -7.78 -6.86 13.41
N ALA A 8 -6.64 -6.18 13.54
CA ALA A 8 -5.77 -6.32 14.69
C ALA A 8 -5.50 -4.94 15.28
N ARG A 9 -5.32 -4.89 16.58
CA ARG A 9 -5.02 -3.66 17.29
C ARG A 9 -3.72 -3.82 18.07
N HIS A 10 -2.84 -2.84 17.93
CA HIS A 10 -1.60 -2.79 18.70
C HIS A 10 -1.60 -1.52 19.53
N ASN A 11 -1.51 -1.65 20.86
CA ASN A 11 -1.50 -0.51 21.76
C ASN A 11 -0.10 0.06 21.85
N ARG A 12 0.01 1.38 21.65
CA ARG A 12 1.25 2.14 21.76
C ARG A 12 1.02 3.33 22.68
N ASP A 13 2.09 3.92 23.18
CA ASP A 13 2.00 5.10 24.03
C ASP A 13 1.33 6.27 23.29
N GLU A 14 1.59 6.39 21.97
CA GLU A 14 1.03 7.43 21.12
C GLU A 14 -0.44 7.17 20.73
N GLY A 15 -0.97 6.02 21.07
CA GLY A 15 -2.31 5.63 20.71
C GLY A 15 -2.35 4.30 19.97
N PRO A 16 -3.54 3.77 19.72
CA PRO A 16 -3.65 2.45 19.08
C PRO A 16 -3.25 2.50 17.61
N LEU A 17 -2.60 1.44 17.16
CA LEU A 17 -2.38 1.18 15.74
C LEU A 17 -3.37 0.12 15.30
N TRP A 18 -4.13 0.41 14.26
CA TRP A 18 -5.08 -0.52 13.69
C TRP A 18 -4.53 -1.11 12.41
N LEU A 19 -4.57 -2.42 12.29
CA LEU A 19 -4.20 -3.14 11.07
C LEU A 19 -5.47 -3.75 10.51
N LEU A 20 -5.76 -3.47 9.26
CA LEU A 20 -6.99 -3.91 8.60
C LEU A 20 -6.69 -4.59 7.29
N GLU A 21 -7.20 -5.82 7.13
CA GLU A 21 -7.22 -6.52 5.86
C GLU A 21 -8.68 -6.63 5.42
N PRO A 22 -9.14 -5.80 4.47
CA PRO A 22 -10.51 -5.90 3.99
C PRO A 22 -10.79 -7.29 3.43
N GLN A 23 -11.95 -7.84 3.80
CA GLN A 23 -12.39 -9.17 3.34
C GLN A 23 -13.56 -9.05 2.37
N THR A 24 -13.69 -7.90 1.75
CA THR A 24 -14.65 -7.63 0.68
C THR A 24 -14.01 -7.96 -0.66
N TYR A 25 -14.80 -7.92 -1.73
CA TYR A 25 -14.23 -7.85 -3.06
C TYR A 25 -13.42 -6.56 -3.18
N MET A 26 -12.40 -6.57 -4.05
CA MET A 26 -11.49 -5.43 -4.20
C MET A 26 -12.24 -4.11 -4.44
N ASN A 27 -13.26 -4.13 -5.29
CA ASN A 27 -14.04 -2.92 -5.61
C ASN A 27 -14.94 -2.45 -4.46
N LEU A 28 -14.94 -3.15 -3.32
CA LEU A 28 -15.68 -2.76 -2.12
C LEU A 28 -14.74 -2.54 -0.92
N SER A 29 -13.44 -2.41 -1.17
CA SER A 29 -12.44 -2.22 -0.10
C SER A 29 -12.74 -1.01 0.79
N GLY A 30 -13.29 0.04 0.21
CA GLY A 30 -13.60 1.26 0.95
C GLY A 30 -14.68 1.07 2.00
N LYS A 31 -15.57 0.11 1.79
CA LYS A 31 -16.60 -0.21 2.78
C LYS A 31 -15.97 -0.62 4.11
N SER A 32 -14.92 -1.45 4.02
CA SER A 32 -14.19 -1.91 5.21
C SER A 32 -13.40 -0.77 5.85
N VAL A 33 -12.63 -0.05 5.05
CA VAL A 33 -11.79 1.05 5.54
C VAL A 33 -12.63 2.14 6.19
N ALA A 34 -13.71 2.56 5.53
CA ALA A 34 -14.57 3.63 6.06
C ALA A 34 -15.29 3.19 7.33
N ALA A 35 -15.73 1.94 7.42
CA ALA A 35 -16.40 1.45 8.62
C ALA A 35 -15.50 1.55 9.84
N LEU A 36 -14.25 1.11 9.72
CA LEU A 36 -13.28 1.19 10.81
C LEU A 36 -12.95 2.65 11.15
N ALA A 37 -12.67 3.46 10.13
CA ALA A 37 -12.28 4.84 10.32
C ALA A 37 -13.39 5.66 11.00
N ARG A 38 -14.64 5.46 10.61
CA ARG A 38 -15.76 6.18 11.20
C ARG A 38 -16.00 5.77 12.64
N PHE A 39 -15.91 4.48 12.93
CA PHE A 39 -16.15 3.99 14.29
C PHE A 39 -15.14 4.55 15.28
N PHE A 40 -13.88 4.58 14.91
CA PHE A 40 -12.81 5.05 15.79
C PHE A 40 -12.40 6.50 15.52
N LYS A 41 -13.13 7.20 14.65
CA LYS A 41 -12.91 8.62 14.34
C LYS A 41 -11.49 8.89 13.85
N ILE A 42 -11.02 8.03 12.95
CA ILE A 42 -9.69 8.15 12.34
C ILE A 42 -9.80 9.08 11.12
N ALA A 43 -8.97 10.12 11.11
CA ALA A 43 -8.96 11.07 9.99
C ALA A 43 -8.24 10.46 8.78
N PRO A 44 -8.60 10.86 7.53
CA PRO A 44 -7.92 10.34 6.35
C PRO A 44 -6.39 10.47 6.40
N ALA A 45 -5.87 11.59 6.91
CA ALA A 45 -4.42 11.78 7.02
C ALA A 45 -3.73 10.79 7.97
N GLU A 46 -4.49 10.09 8.80
CA GLU A 46 -3.99 9.07 9.71
C GLU A 46 -4.07 7.66 9.14
N ILE A 47 -4.50 7.52 7.90
CA ILE A 47 -4.69 6.24 7.24
C ILE A 47 -3.59 6.01 6.22
N LEU A 48 -2.96 4.84 6.29
CA LEU A 48 -2.01 4.38 5.27
C LEU A 48 -2.62 3.17 4.57
N VAL A 49 -2.80 3.28 3.26
CA VAL A 49 -3.26 2.18 2.41
C VAL A 49 -2.06 1.59 1.69
N VAL A 50 -1.85 0.29 1.86
CA VAL A 50 -0.82 -0.44 1.13
C VAL A 50 -1.52 -1.17 -0.02
N HIS A 51 -1.07 -0.92 -1.24
CA HIS A 51 -1.72 -1.51 -2.41
C HIS A 51 -0.74 -1.83 -3.53
N ASP A 52 -1.15 -2.70 -4.42
CA ASP A 52 -0.40 -3.02 -5.63
C ASP A 52 -0.47 -1.86 -6.62
N GLU A 53 0.61 -1.67 -7.41
CA GLU A 53 0.72 -0.60 -8.38
C GLU A 53 1.34 -1.12 -9.68
N ILE A 54 0.56 -1.08 -10.75
CA ILE A 54 1.03 -1.54 -12.06
C ILE A 54 1.95 -0.54 -12.75
N ASP A 55 1.92 0.73 -12.34
CA ASP A 55 2.75 1.78 -12.95
C ASP A 55 4.17 1.84 -12.38
N LEU A 56 4.46 1.00 -11.42
CA LEU A 56 5.81 0.85 -10.87
C LEU A 56 6.34 -0.55 -11.16
N PRO A 57 7.62 -0.68 -11.53
CA PRO A 57 8.19 -2.00 -11.74
C PRO A 57 8.32 -2.77 -10.42
N PRO A 58 8.36 -4.12 -10.51
CA PRO A 58 8.63 -4.92 -9.30
C PRO A 58 9.95 -4.49 -8.67
N GLY A 59 9.96 -4.36 -7.34
CA GLY A 59 11.14 -3.93 -6.61
C GLY A 59 11.15 -2.45 -6.25
N GLN A 60 10.18 -1.69 -6.74
CA GLN A 60 10.02 -0.29 -6.35
C GLN A 60 8.77 -0.10 -5.52
N ALA A 61 8.89 0.77 -4.52
CA ALA A 61 7.75 1.23 -3.74
C ALA A 61 7.80 2.74 -3.66
N ARG A 62 6.64 3.36 -3.54
CA ARG A 62 6.51 4.81 -3.40
C ARG A 62 5.49 5.14 -2.32
N LEU A 63 5.86 6.05 -1.44
CA LEU A 63 4.97 6.60 -0.44
C LEU A 63 4.46 7.95 -0.93
N LYS A 64 3.14 8.16 -0.85
CA LYS A 64 2.51 9.36 -1.38
C LYS A 64 1.27 9.69 -0.55
N GLN A 65 1.00 10.97 -0.35
CA GLN A 65 -0.25 11.43 0.23
C GLN A 65 -1.15 12.00 -0.86
N GLY A 66 -2.42 11.64 -0.85
CA GLY A 66 -3.38 12.19 -1.79
C GLY A 66 -3.27 11.57 -3.18
N GLY A 67 -3.98 12.15 -4.11
CA GLY A 67 -4.03 11.73 -5.50
C GLY A 67 -5.25 10.89 -5.84
N GLY A 68 -5.33 10.47 -7.08
CA GLY A 68 -6.43 9.66 -7.60
C GLY A 68 -6.21 8.16 -7.42
N ALA A 69 -7.07 7.38 -8.03
CA ALA A 69 -7.03 5.92 -7.95
C ALA A 69 -6.26 5.27 -9.12
N ALA A 70 -6.02 6.02 -10.18
CA ALA A 70 -5.29 5.53 -11.37
C ALA A 70 -5.80 4.19 -11.88
N GLY A 71 -7.11 3.96 -11.82
CA GLY A 71 -7.71 2.72 -12.27
C GLY A 71 -7.73 1.58 -11.26
N HIS A 72 -7.13 1.75 -10.09
CA HIS A 72 -7.15 0.73 -9.05
C HIS A 72 -8.54 0.70 -8.39
N ASN A 73 -9.26 -0.39 -8.53
CA ASN A 73 -10.64 -0.50 -8.06
C ASN A 73 -10.78 -0.34 -6.54
N GLY A 74 -9.83 -0.89 -5.79
CA GLY A 74 -9.83 -0.75 -4.33
C GLY A 74 -9.68 0.71 -3.91
N LEU A 75 -8.74 1.43 -4.53
CA LEU A 75 -8.54 2.85 -4.24
C LEU A 75 -9.74 3.70 -4.63
N LYS A 76 -10.38 3.39 -5.75
CA LYS A 76 -11.60 4.09 -6.17
C LYS A 76 -12.67 4.02 -5.10
N ASP A 77 -12.89 2.83 -4.56
CA ASP A 77 -13.91 2.64 -3.54
C ASP A 77 -13.53 3.32 -2.22
N ILE A 78 -12.24 3.24 -1.83
CA ILE A 78 -11.77 3.91 -0.63
C ILE A 78 -11.97 5.43 -0.74
N LEU A 79 -11.62 6.02 -1.89
CA LEU A 79 -11.85 7.44 -2.14
C LEU A 79 -13.33 7.80 -2.00
N ALA A 80 -14.20 7.00 -2.61
CA ALA A 80 -15.63 7.24 -2.58
C ALA A 80 -16.20 7.13 -1.17
N GLN A 81 -15.80 6.10 -0.43
CA GLN A 81 -16.35 5.82 0.89
C GLN A 81 -15.81 6.76 1.97
N LEU A 82 -14.52 7.14 1.89
CA LEU A 82 -13.95 8.11 2.82
C LEU A 82 -14.35 9.55 2.49
N GLY A 83 -14.65 9.82 1.22
CA GLY A 83 -14.99 11.16 0.77
C GLY A 83 -13.80 12.12 0.75
N SER A 84 -12.58 11.63 0.82
CA SER A 84 -11.38 12.45 0.80
C SER A 84 -10.21 11.68 0.22
N PRO A 85 -9.34 12.33 -0.57
CA PRO A 85 -8.13 11.71 -1.08
C PRO A 85 -6.92 11.84 -0.13
N ASP A 86 -7.08 12.45 1.04
CA ASP A 86 -5.94 12.88 1.87
C ASP A 86 -5.26 11.78 2.67
N PHE A 87 -5.58 10.51 2.42
CA PHE A 87 -4.89 9.40 3.06
C PHE A 87 -3.55 9.13 2.38
N TRP A 88 -2.66 8.47 3.13
CA TRP A 88 -1.35 8.06 2.63
C TRP A 88 -1.45 6.75 1.88
N ARG A 89 -0.57 6.57 0.93
CA ARG A 89 -0.53 5.37 0.08
C ARG A 89 0.90 4.87 -0.03
N LEU A 90 1.06 3.59 0.26
CA LEU A 90 2.30 2.89 -0.03
C LEU A 90 2.03 2.04 -1.27
N ARG A 91 2.61 2.48 -2.39
CA ARG A 91 2.43 1.86 -3.70
C ARG A 91 3.51 0.81 -3.90
N ILE A 92 3.10 -0.44 -3.99
CA ILE A 92 4.04 -1.56 -4.19
C ILE A 92 4.00 -1.95 -5.66
N GLY A 93 5.11 -1.76 -6.35
CA GLY A 93 5.20 -2.03 -7.78
C GLY A 93 5.07 -3.51 -8.09
N VAL A 94 4.20 -3.83 -9.06
CA VAL A 94 4.00 -5.20 -9.54
C VAL A 94 4.21 -5.29 -11.06
N GLY A 95 4.47 -4.15 -11.70
CA GLY A 95 4.66 -4.08 -13.14
C GLY A 95 3.35 -4.07 -13.91
N HIS A 96 3.44 -3.76 -15.19
CA HIS A 96 2.30 -3.68 -16.08
C HIS A 96 2.46 -4.73 -17.19
N PRO A 97 1.39 -5.45 -17.56
CA PRO A 97 1.49 -6.47 -18.61
C PRO A 97 1.71 -5.91 -20.03
N GLY A 98 1.60 -4.57 -20.19
CA GLY A 98 1.76 -3.92 -21.49
C GLY A 98 0.46 -3.68 -22.24
N VAL A 99 -0.55 -4.48 -21.95
CA VAL A 99 -1.87 -4.37 -22.59
C VAL A 99 -2.93 -4.16 -21.52
N LYS A 100 -3.72 -3.10 -21.63
CA LYS A 100 -4.71 -2.74 -20.62
C LYS A 100 -5.72 -3.87 -20.36
N SER A 101 -6.11 -4.61 -21.39
CA SER A 101 -7.05 -5.71 -21.24
C SER A 101 -6.53 -6.86 -20.39
N GLU A 102 -5.21 -6.94 -20.15
CA GLU A 102 -4.61 -8.02 -19.38
C GLU A 102 -4.35 -7.63 -17.91
N VAL A 103 -4.67 -6.39 -17.52
CA VAL A 103 -4.34 -5.89 -16.18
C VAL A 103 -5.00 -6.71 -15.07
N VAL A 104 -6.28 -7.06 -15.23
CA VAL A 104 -6.99 -7.84 -14.22
C VAL A 104 -6.34 -9.20 -14.01
N ASP A 105 -6.03 -9.88 -15.11
CA ASP A 105 -5.37 -11.20 -15.02
C ASP A 105 -3.97 -11.05 -14.43
N TRP A 106 -3.25 -10.00 -14.80
CA TRP A 106 -1.91 -9.74 -14.31
C TRP A 106 -1.87 -9.58 -12.79
N VAL A 107 -2.74 -8.75 -12.23
CA VAL A 107 -2.72 -8.48 -10.78
C VAL A 107 -3.28 -9.64 -9.96
N LEU A 108 -4.05 -10.53 -10.57
CA LEU A 108 -4.59 -11.70 -9.90
C LEU A 108 -3.69 -12.94 -10.03
N GLN A 109 -2.70 -12.89 -10.93
CA GLN A 109 -1.76 -13.98 -11.11
C GLN A 109 -0.68 -13.97 -10.05
N LYS A 110 -0.13 -15.16 -9.80
CA LYS A 110 1.08 -15.30 -9.02
C LYS A 110 2.24 -14.71 -9.84
N PRO A 111 3.03 -13.77 -9.29
CA PRO A 111 4.13 -13.20 -10.04
C PRO A 111 5.18 -14.24 -10.42
N MET A 112 5.92 -13.96 -11.50
CA MET A 112 7.10 -14.74 -11.83
C MET A 112 8.11 -14.68 -10.68
N ALA A 113 8.95 -15.72 -10.56
CA ALA A 113 9.89 -15.84 -9.44
C ALA A 113 10.75 -14.60 -9.25
N GLU A 114 11.28 -14.03 -10.34
CA GLU A 114 12.10 -12.82 -10.27
C GLU A 114 11.33 -11.63 -9.72
N HIS A 115 10.10 -11.45 -10.20
CA HIS A 115 9.23 -10.35 -9.74
C HIS A 115 8.84 -10.56 -8.29
N ARG A 116 8.54 -11.79 -7.92
CA ARG A 116 8.19 -12.12 -6.54
C ARG A 116 9.30 -11.75 -5.58
N GLU A 117 10.54 -12.10 -5.92
CA GLU A 117 11.69 -11.78 -5.09
C GLU A 117 11.86 -10.27 -4.94
N ALA A 118 11.77 -9.54 -6.05
CA ALA A 118 11.87 -8.08 -6.03
C ALA A 118 10.76 -7.45 -5.20
N ILE A 119 9.53 -7.95 -5.32
CA ILE A 119 8.39 -7.45 -4.55
C ILE A 119 8.59 -7.72 -3.06
N LEU A 120 9.05 -8.92 -2.69
CA LEU A 120 9.30 -9.26 -1.30
C LEU A 120 10.40 -8.40 -0.68
N GLN A 121 11.48 -8.12 -1.42
CA GLN A 121 12.52 -7.21 -0.95
C GLN A 121 11.98 -5.79 -0.73
N CYS A 122 11.14 -5.34 -1.64
CA CYS A 122 10.49 -4.04 -1.55
C CYS A 122 9.60 -3.95 -0.32
N ILE A 123 8.82 -4.98 -0.04
CA ILE A 123 7.97 -5.05 1.15
C ILE A 123 8.84 -5.04 2.41
N GLY A 124 9.93 -5.81 2.43
CA GLY A 124 10.84 -5.82 3.57
C GLY A 124 11.44 -4.45 3.86
N LYS A 125 11.84 -3.74 2.82
CA LYS A 125 12.36 -2.38 2.94
C LYS A 125 11.30 -1.42 3.47
N SER A 126 10.06 -1.59 3.04
CA SER A 126 8.95 -0.80 3.53
C SER A 126 8.67 -1.07 5.00
N LEU A 127 8.78 -2.33 5.44
CA LEU A 127 8.64 -2.68 6.84
C LEU A 127 9.75 -2.07 7.68
N ASP A 128 10.97 -1.96 7.17
CA ASP A 128 12.07 -1.31 7.86
C ASP A 128 11.80 0.19 8.07
N ALA A 129 10.98 0.80 7.22
CA ALA A 129 10.60 2.20 7.35
C ALA A 129 9.37 2.39 8.26
N LEU A 130 8.75 1.30 8.71
CA LEU A 130 7.51 1.40 9.49
C LEU A 130 7.62 2.27 10.73
N PRO A 131 8.70 2.19 11.55
CA PRO A 131 8.81 3.09 12.70
C PRO A 131 8.75 4.57 12.32
N LEU A 132 9.34 4.94 11.19
CA LEU A 132 9.30 6.33 10.70
C LEU A 132 7.89 6.73 10.29
N LEU A 133 7.16 5.81 9.63
CA LEU A 133 5.78 6.05 9.24
C LEU A 133 4.90 6.25 10.48
N LEU A 134 5.08 5.41 11.49
CA LEU A 134 4.26 5.46 12.69
C LEU A 134 4.51 6.71 13.53
N GLU A 135 5.73 7.24 13.52
CA GLU A 135 6.02 8.48 14.26
C GLU A 135 5.71 9.74 13.44
N GLY A 136 5.25 9.60 12.21
CA GLY A 136 4.90 10.73 11.35
C GLY A 136 6.07 11.37 10.62
N SER A 137 7.26 10.75 10.63
CA SER A 137 8.44 11.24 9.92
C SER A 137 8.38 10.83 8.46
N MET A 138 7.39 11.37 7.74
CA MET A 138 7.05 10.90 6.39
C MET A 138 8.16 11.16 5.37
N GLU A 139 8.85 12.30 5.46
CA GLU A 139 9.94 12.60 4.54
C GLU A 139 11.10 11.62 4.71
N ARG A 140 11.44 11.28 5.95
CA ARG A 140 12.49 10.30 6.24
C ARG A 140 12.07 8.92 5.77
N ALA A 141 10.80 8.56 5.96
CA ALA A 141 10.26 7.30 5.48
C ALA A 141 10.33 7.23 3.94
N MET A 142 9.98 8.33 3.26
CA MET A 142 10.08 8.40 1.81
C MET A 142 11.51 8.17 1.34
N MET A 143 12.47 8.83 1.96
CA MET A 143 13.88 8.66 1.60
C MET A 143 14.30 7.20 1.70
N LYS A 144 13.90 6.55 2.78
CA LYS A 144 14.26 5.16 3.01
C LYS A 144 13.58 4.21 2.01
N ILE A 145 12.30 4.45 1.73
CA ILE A 145 11.51 3.61 0.83
C ILE A 145 11.91 3.83 -0.63
N HIS A 146 12.14 5.10 -1.02
CA HIS A 146 12.43 5.45 -2.41
C HIS A 146 13.88 5.22 -2.81
N THR A 147 14.78 4.98 -1.87
CA THR A 147 16.17 4.72 -2.16
C THR A 147 16.31 3.39 -2.91
N LYS A 148 16.92 3.42 -4.07
CA LYS A 148 17.16 2.20 -4.84
C LYS A 148 18.19 1.35 -4.13
N PRO A 149 18.06 0.02 -4.14
CA PRO A 149 19.11 -0.85 -3.64
C PRO A 149 20.40 -0.61 -4.41
N ALA A 150 21.54 -0.72 -3.71
CA ALA A 150 22.82 -0.60 -4.36
C ALA A 150 22.95 -1.72 -5.40
N LYS A 151 23.49 -1.36 -6.58
CA LYS A 151 23.74 -2.38 -7.59
C LYS A 151 24.84 -3.29 -7.09
N PRO A 152 24.71 -4.61 -7.26
CA PRO A 152 25.80 -5.52 -6.91
C PRO A 152 27.04 -5.21 -7.73
N ALA A 153 28.18 -5.07 -7.07
CA ALA A 153 29.45 -4.78 -7.77
C ALA A 153 29.80 -5.86 -8.78
N ALA A 154 29.43 -7.10 -8.47
CA ALA A 154 29.73 -8.24 -9.33
C ALA A 154 29.01 -8.20 -10.67
N THR A 155 28.01 -7.39 -10.83
CA THR A 155 27.29 -7.27 -12.11
C THR A 155 28.03 -6.41 -13.12
N GLU A 156 29.02 -5.75 -12.69
CA GLU A 156 29.85 -4.95 -13.60
C GLU A 156 30.73 -5.85 -14.42
N LYS A 157 30.58 -5.80 -15.68
CA LYS A 157 31.34 -6.65 -16.59
C LYS A 157 31.98 -5.80 -17.65
#